data_26f171d56de7e2090609c6cb6825747b
#
_entry.id   26f171d56de7e2090609c6cb6825747b
#
_cell.length_a   1.000
_cell.length_b   1.000
_cell.length_c   1.000
_cell.angle_alpha   90.00
_cell.angle_beta   90.00
_cell.angle_gamma   90.00
#
_symmetry.space_group_name_H-M   'P 1'
#
loop_
_entity.id
_entity.type
_entity.pdbx_description
1 polymer ?
#
loop_
_entity_poly.entity_id
_entity_poly.type
_entity_poly.pdbx_seq_one_letter_code
_entity_poly.pdbx_strand_id
1 'polypeptide(L)'
;YHYLAESEKAAEHRASVAAYANLDGQEKNPGVPTLAVWAGRCGDATCSKPERNMPGAENVTIPNATHVQTSTSLETFQRMFKFFTGKRAKRDIRRVSKKSTIQLAGKALEFPQNTGLIGDKVEIWPLSSGGVRTTLKPIASISITDGSEGGGAWGPVTAKPYQRYEFALVEPEGKTIHVYMEPFVRSDYDIRLLGSAAISNDTGKFPKSSGAVTIRYKELWGNEPGQNDELLINGLEICTASLCPWSKEVNAYFAINWEGKEETTLKEEPALSSLPFIQAAQVFIRASEPPSEIVSYQLKSRTGGALRTLNIPNWEGTKNQTEIFWNDFDTPNS
;
A
#
# COMPACT_ATOMS: atom_id res chain seq x y z
N TYR A 1 -0.01 -21.04 -7.00
CA TYR A 1 0.57 -22.36 -7.21
C TYR A 1 -0.39 -23.50 -6.87
N HIS A 2 -0.91 -23.55 -5.62
CA HIS A 2 -1.81 -24.61 -5.13
C HIS A 2 -2.99 -24.88 -6.10
N TYR A 3 -3.66 -23.83 -6.55
CA TYR A 3 -4.78 -23.92 -7.48
C TYR A 3 -4.43 -24.63 -8.80
N LEU A 4 -3.22 -24.39 -9.34
CA LEU A 4 -2.78 -24.93 -10.62
C LEU A 4 -2.06 -26.29 -10.52
N ALA A 5 -1.54 -26.66 -9.37
CA ALA A 5 -0.66 -27.81 -9.22
C ALA A 5 -1.12 -28.85 -8.19
N GLU A 6 -1.76 -28.42 -7.10
CA GLU A 6 -2.05 -29.27 -5.94
C GLU A 6 -3.55 -29.48 -5.68
N SER A 7 -4.45 -28.69 -6.30
CA SER A 7 -5.89 -28.89 -6.14
C SER A 7 -6.37 -30.15 -6.87
N GLU A 8 -7.47 -30.73 -6.41
CA GLU A 8 -8.11 -31.90 -7.07
C GLU A 8 -8.47 -31.62 -8.53
N LYS A 9 -8.71 -30.35 -8.90
CA LYS A 9 -9.00 -29.89 -10.26
C LYS A 9 -7.81 -29.24 -10.97
N ALA A 10 -6.58 -29.49 -10.52
CA ALA A 10 -5.39 -28.84 -11.07
C ALA A 10 -5.25 -28.98 -12.60
N ALA A 11 -5.61 -30.12 -13.17
CA ALA A 11 -5.55 -30.35 -14.63
C ALA A 11 -6.56 -29.47 -15.38
N GLU A 12 -7.77 -29.32 -14.85
CA GLU A 12 -8.84 -28.48 -15.40
C GLU A 12 -8.44 -26.98 -15.31
N HIS A 13 -7.91 -26.58 -14.14
CA HIS A 13 -7.43 -25.22 -13.92
C HIS A 13 -6.27 -24.86 -14.86
N ARG A 14 -5.30 -25.76 -15.06
CA ARG A 14 -4.20 -25.52 -16.02
C ARG A 14 -4.69 -25.35 -17.45
N ALA A 15 -5.73 -26.06 -17.84
CA ALA A 15 -6.31 -25.93 -19.18
C ALA A 15 -6.91 -24.53 -19.45
N SER A 16 -7.31 -23.81 -18.39
CA SER A 16 -7.87 -22.45 -18.48
C SER A 16 -6.82 -21.34 -18.33
N VAL A 17 -5.56 -21.66 -18.01
CA VAL A 17 -4.49 -20.67 -17.75
C VAL A 17 -3.43 -20.75 -18.84
N ALA A 18 -3.35 -19.72 -19.67
CA ALA A 18 -2.40 -19.66 -20.79
C ALA A 18 -0.94 -19.49 -20.34
N ALA A 19 -0.70 -18.74 -19.24
CA ALA A 19 0.62 -18.46 -18.70
C ALA A 19 0.55 -17.96 -17.25
N TYR A 20 1.65 -18.11 -16.51
CA TYR A 20 1.76 -17.76 -15.09
C TYR A 20 3.03 -16.92 -14.85
N ALA A 21 2.96 -15.92 -14.00
CA ALA A 21 4.13 -15.20 -13.51
C ALA A 21 4.28 -15.42 -12.00
N ASN A 22 5.45 -15.91 -11.60
CA ASN A 22 5.87 -16.02 -10.20
C ASN A 22 6.77 -14.83 -9.86
N LEU A 23 6.36 -14.03 -8.89
CA LEU A 23 7.12 -12.88 -8.41
C LEU A 23 7.69 -13.21 -7.04
N ASP A 24 8.92 -13.67 -7.04
CA ASP A 24 9.71 -14.04 -5.86
C ASP A 24 9.02 -15.04 -4.91
N GLY A 25 8.13 -15.86 -5.45
CA GLY A 25 7.38 -16.87 -4.70
C GLY A 25 8.13 -18.20 -4.55
N GLN A 26 7.42 -19.31 -4.58
CA GLN A 26 7.99 -20.66 -4.45
C GLN A 26 8.72 -21.10 -5.72
N GLU A 27 9.76 -21.94 -5.59
CA GLU A 27 10.53 -22.53 -6.70
C GLU A 27 9.81 -23.73 -7.37
N LYS A 28 8.49 -23.76 -7.35
CA LYS A 28 7.67 -24.84 -7.88
C LYS A 28 6.93 -24.41 -9.14
N ASN A 29 7.16 -25.10 -10.25
CA ASN A 29 6.48 -24.84 -11.50
C ASN A 29 5.04 -25.38 -11.46
N PRO A 30 4.02 -24.56 -11.78
CA PRO A 30 2.62 -24.99 -11.77
C PRO A 30 2.21 -25.84 -12.98
N GLY A 31 3.13 -26.12 -13.91
CA GLY A 31 2.85 -26.96 -15.09
C GLY A 31 2.20 -26.22 -16.27
N VAL A 32 2.31 -24.89 -16.29
CA VAL A 32 1.94 -24.04 -17.42
C VAL A 32 3.15 -23.18 -17.82
N PRO A 33 3.17 -22.53 -19.01
CA PRO A 33 4.23 -21.60 -19.35
C PRO A 33 4.44 -20.56 -18.22
N THR A 34 5.64 -20.48 -17.67
CA THR A 34 5.91 -19.71 -16.45
C THR A 34 7.09 -18.78 -16.62
N LEU A 35 6.90 -17.51 -16.20
CA LEU A 35 7.97 -16.55 -15.93
C LEU A 35 8.21 -16.51 -14.41
N ALA A 36 9.42 -16.81 -13.97
CA ALA A 36 9.83 -16.66 -12.57
C ALA A 36 10.77 -15.46 -12.42
N VAL A 37 10.31 -14.45 -11.71
CA VAL A 37 11.09 -13.23 -11.39
C VAL A 37 11.57 -13.32 -9.96
N TRP A 38 12.88 -13.21 -9.75
CA TRP A 38 13.52 -13.38 -8.45
C TRP A 38 14.13 -12.07 -7.94
N ALA A 39 14.03 -11.85 -6.65
CA ALA A 39 14.77 -10.81 -5.96
C ALA A 39 16.29 -11.11 -6.03
N GLY A 40 17.08 -10.13 -6.46
CA GLY A 40 18.55 -10.25 -6.45
C GLY A 40 19.18 -9.83 -5.13
N ARG A 41 18.44 -9.11 -4.30
CA ARG A 41 18.86 -8.71 -2.96
C ARG A 41 18.16 -9.58 -1.92
N CYS A 42 18.93 -10.46 -1.31
CA CYS A 42 18.46 -11.40 -0.31
C CYS A 42 19.19 -11.21 1.01
N GLY A 43 18.70 -11.87 2.06
CA GLY A 43 19.16 -11.75 3.43
C GLY A 43 18.09 -11.18 4.35
N ASP A 44 16.89 -11.00 3.83
CA ASP A 44 15.66 -10.66 4.55
C ASP A 44 14.87 -11.92 4.95
N ALA A 45 13.70 -11.73 5.52
CA ALA A 45 12.86 -12.82 6.00
C ALA A 45 12.28 -13.70 4.89
N THR A 46 12.20 -13.20 3.64
CA THR A 46 11.52 -13.84 2.52
C THR A 46 12.46 -14.39 1.46
N CYS A 47 13.62 -13.80 1.29
CA CYS A 47 14.65 -14.22 0.34
C CYS A 47 15.90 -14.72 1.04
N SER A 48 15.98 -16.03 1.28
CA SER A 48 17.12 -16.66 1.97
C SER A 48 18.37 -16.86 1.12
N LYS A 49 18.22 -16.87 -0.23
CA LYS A 49 19.33 -17.07 -1.18
C LYS A 49 19.10 -16.33 -2.49
N PRO A 50 20.13 -15.70 -3.09
CA PRO A 50 19.99 -14.94 -4.34
C PRO A 50 19.85 -15.83 -5.59
N GLU A 51 20.32 -17.06 -5.53
CA GLU A 51 20.33 -18.00 -6.67
C GLU A 51 19.11 -18.92 -6.61
N ARG A 52 17.95 -18.38 -7.00
CA ARG A 52 16.71 -19.14 -7.07
C ARG A 52 16.41 -19.52 -8.51
N ASN A 53 15.88 -20.72 -8.69
CA ASN A 53 15.56 -21.24 -10.01
C ASN A 53 14.33 -22.15 -9.96
N MET A 54 13.38 -21.88 -10.83
CA MET A 54 12.20 -22.71 -11.04
C MET A 54 12.43 -23.58 -12.29
N PRO A 55 12.56 -24.90 -12.16
CA PRO A 55 12.76 -25.80 -13.31
C PRO A 55 11.64 -25.66 -14.34
N GLY A 56 11.98 -25.55 -15.62
CA GLY A 56 11.00 -25.44 -16.70
C GLY A 56 10.33 -24.07 -16.85
N ALA A 57 10.78 -23.04 -16.13
CA ALA A 57 10.33 -21.66 -16.27
C ALA A 57 11.38 -20.79 -16.94
N GLU A 58 10.95 -19.64 -17.51
CA GLU A 58 11.85 -18.54 -17.83
C GLU A 58 12.23 -17.85 -16.52
N ASN A 59 13.50 -18.01 -16.08
CA ASN A 59 13.99 -17.44 -14.83
C ASN A 59 14.71 -16.11 -15.08
N VAL A 60 14.35 -15.08 -14.31
CA VAL A 60 14.95 -13.75 -14.37
C VAL A 60 15.21 -13.27 -12.94
N THR A 61 16.47 -12.95 -12.62
CA THR A 61 16.81 -12.25 -11.38
C THR A 61 16.93 -10.76 -11.66
N ILE A 62 16.25 -9.93 -10.85
CA ILE A 62 16.39 -8.47 -10.92
C ILE A 62 17.44 -8.07 -9.87
N PRO A 63 18.64 -7.65 -10.28
CA PRO A 63 19.69 -7.24 -9.35
C PRO A 63 19.17 -6.11 -8.43
N ASN A 64 19.55 -6.13 -7.18
CA ASN A 64 19.18 -5.11 -6.17
C ASN A 64 17.69 -4.99 -5.84
N ALA A 65 16.79 -5.75 -6.46
CA ALA A 65 15.40 -5.80 -6.07
C ALA A 65 15.23 -6.66 -4.82
N THR A 66 14.43 -6.18 -3.87
CA THR A 66 13.95 -6.94 -2.72
C THR A 66 12.74 -7.78 -3.10
N HIS A 67 12.24 -8.58 -2.18
CA HIS A 67 11.02 -9.36 -2.35
C HIS A 67 9.84 -8.47 -2.80
N VAL A 68 9.55 -7.39 -2.09
CA VAL A 68 8.46 -6.46 -2.43
C VAL A 68 8.71 -5.77 -3.76
N GLN A 69 9.94 -5.36 -4.04
CA GLN A 69 10.28 -4.67 -5.29
C GLN A 69 10.13 -5.55 -6.53
N THR A 70 10.18 -6.87 -6.42
CA THR A 70 9.88 -7.75 -7.58
C THR A 70 8.46 -7.56 -8.10
N SER A 71 7.51 -7.18 -7.25
CA SER A 71 6.11 -6.94 -7.64
C SER A 71 5.85 -5.49 -8.08
N THR A 72 6.72 -4.55 -7.75
CA THR A 72 6.50 -3.11 -7.97
C THR A 72 7.47 -2.45 -8.95
N SER A 73 8.44 -3.21 -9.48
CA SER A 73 9.47 -2.66 -10.36
C SER A 73 9.01 -2.49 -11.81
N LEU A 74 9.53 -1.44 -12.47
CA LEU A 74 9.34 -1.22 -13.89
C LEU A 74 9.90 -2.40 -14.72
N GLU A 75 11.03 -2.95 -14.33
CA GLU A 75 11.66 -4.07 -15.04
C GLU A 75 10.77 -5.31 -15.00
N THR A 76 10.23 -5.67 -13.84
CA THR A 76 9.26 -6.77 -13.72
C THR A 76 8.07 -6.55 -14.63
N PHE A 77 7.47 -5.35 -14.63
CA PHE A 77 6.38 -5.03 -15.54
C PHE A 77 6.75 -5.27 -16.99
N GLN A 78 7.93 -4.81 -17.44
CA GLN A 78 8.38 -4.97 -18.82
C GLN A 78 8.59 -6.45 -19.20
N ARG A 79 9.15 -7.25 -18.26
CA ARG A 79 9.33 -8.71 -18.43
C ARG A 79 7.98 -9.41 -18.54
N MET A 80 7.07 -9.17 -17.61
CA MET A 80 5.72 -9.74 -17.61
C MET A 80 4.95 -9.37 -18.87
N PHE A 81 4.97 -8.09 -19.24
CA PHE A 81 4.27 -7.63 -20.45
C PHE A 81 4.79 -8.34 -21.71
N LYS A 82 6.13 -8.47 -21.84
CA LYS A 82 6.73 -9.21 -22.95
C LYS A 82 6.35 -10.69 -22.91
N PHE A 83 6.42 -11.31 -21.76
CA PHE A 83 6.11 -12.72 -21.56
C PHE A 83 4.65 -13.04 -21.94
N PHE A 84 3.69 -12.27 -21.44
CA PHE A 84 2.26 -12.50 -21.69
C PHE A 84 1.80 -12.09 -23.11
N THR A 85 2.46 -11.12 -23.73
CA THR A 85 1.99 -10.56 -25.00
C THR A 85 2.90 -10.84 -26.20
N GLY A 86 4.10 -11.34 -25.98
CA GLY A 86 5.15 -11.47 -26.98
C GLY A 86 5.74 -10.14 -27.47
N LYS A 87 5.31 -9.00 -26.91
CA LYS A 87 5.66 -7.65 -27.37
C LYS A 87 6.33 -6.85 -26.25
N ARG A 88 7.20 -5.92 -26.62
CA ARG A 88 7.73 -4.95 -25.64
C ARG A 88 6.65 -3.94 -25.26
N ALA A 89 6.59 -3.56 -24.00
CA ALA A 89 5.72 -2.48 -23.54
C ALA A 89 6.08 -1.17 -24.27
N LYS A 90 5.11 -0.59 -24.96
CA LYS A 90 5.29 0.68 -25.70
C LYS A 90 5.22 1.90 -24.79
N ARG A 91 4.73 1.74 -23.57
CA ARG A 91 4.49 2.83 -22.62
C ARG A 91 5.19 2.52 -21.30
N ASP A 92 5.75 3.54 -20.72
CA ASP A 92 6.27 3.50 -19.37
C ASP A 92 5.09 3.55 -18.37
N ILE A 93 5.13 2.74 -17.32
CA ILE A 93 4.16 2.79 -16.22
C ILE A 93 4.17 4.14 -15.50
N ARG A 94 5.30 4.88 -15.57
CA ARG A 94 5.46 6.22 -15.00
C ARG A 94 4.84 7.34 -15.84
N ARG A 95 4.21 7.00 -16.96
CA ARG A 95 3.67 8.00 -17.88
C ARG A 95 2.57 8.83 -17.23
N VAL A 96 2.78 10.13 -17.21
CA VAL A 96 1.82 11.14 -16.77
C VAL A 96 0.72 11.35 -17.82
N SER A 97 -0.51 11.54 -17.38
CA SER A 97 -1.61 11.90 -18.26
C SER A 97 -1.43 13.34 -18.78
N LYS A 98 -1.64 13.52 -20.08
CA LYS A 98 -1.75 14.86 -20.71
C LYS A 98 -3.20 15.38 -20.73
N LYS A 99 -4.16 14.59 -20.24
CA LYS A 99 -5.57 14.96 -20.21
C LYS A 99 -5.86 15.86 -19.03
N SER A 100 -6.84 16.73 -19.15
CA SER A 100 -7.35 17.57 -18.06
C SER A 100 -8.11 16.79 -16.99
N THR A 101 -8.56 15.58 -17.32
CA THR A 101 -9.27 14.67 -16.41
C THR A 101 -8.70 13.26 -16.48
N ILE A 102 -8.83 12.54 -15.37
CA ILE A 102 -8.49 11.14 -15.20
C ILE A 102 -9.70 10.39 -14.64
N GLN A 103 -9.66 9.07 -14.67
CA GLN A 103 -10.67 8.21 -14.04
C GLN A 103 -10.04 7.47 -12.88
N LEU A 104 -10.73 7.44 -11.74
CA LEU A 104 -10.35 6.71 -10.55
C LEU A 104 -11.42 5.66 -10.25
N ALA A 105 -11.00 4.42 -10.06
CA ALA A 105 -11.86 3.31 -9.70
C ALA A 105 -11.08 2.28 -8.89
N GLY A 106 -11.78 1.38 -8.23
CA GLY A 106 -11.13 0.34 -7.45
C GLY A 106 -12.08 -0.53 -6.70
N LYS A 107 -11.61 -1.02 -5.56
CA LYS A 107 -12.37 -1.89 -4.66
C LYS A 107 -12.21 -1.43 -3.22
N ALA A 108 -13.31 -1.52 -2.45
CA ALA A 108 -13.33 -1.40 -0.99
C ALA A 108 -13.47 -2.82 -0.42
N LEU A 109 -12.43 -3.30 0.26
CA LEU A 109 -12.26 -4.70 0.64
C LEU A 109 -11.96 -4.86 2.11
N GLU A 110 -12.53 -5.88 2.72
CA GLU A 110 -12.13 -6.33 4.05
C GLU A 110 -10.76 -7.03 3.98
N PHE A 111 -9.86 -6.65 4.86
CA PHE A 111 -8.54 -7.26 4.97
C PHE A 111 -8.50 -8.23 6.18
N PRO A 112 -7.97 -9.45 6.03
CA PRO A 112 -7.28 -10.03 4.86
C PRO A 112 -8.18 -10.84 3.91
N GLN A 113 -9.49 -10.92 4.13
CA GLN A 113 -10.42 -11.80 3.42
C GLN A 113 -10.61 -11.44 1.95
N ASN A 114 -10.37 -10.17 1.57
CA ASN A 114 -10.61 -9.64 0.23
C ASN A 114 -12.07 -9.75 -0.23
N THR A 115 -13.02 -9.74 0.70
CA THR A 115 -14.45 -9.62 0.43
C THR A 115 -14.85 -8.15 0.34
N GLY A 116 -15.89 -7.83 -0.44
CA GLY A 116 -16.37 -6.46 -0.55
C GLY A 116 -16.98 -5.97 0.78
N LEU A 117 -16.71 -4.72 1.16
CA LEU A 117 -17.26 -4.07 2.35
C LEU A 117 -18.71 -3.64 2.08
N ILE A 118 -19.62 -4.60 2.05
CA ILE A 118 -21.04 -4.39 1.77
C ILE A 118 -21.68 -3.48 2.84
N GLY A 119 -22.41 -2.48 2.40
CA GLY A 119 -23.06 -1.50 3.26
C GLY A 119 -22.27 -0.22 3.48
N ASP A 120 -20.96 -0.26 3.27
CA ASP A 120 -20.10 0.91 3.33
C ASP A 120 -20.30 1.85 2.14
N LYS A 121 -19.83 3.09 2.31
CA LYS A 121 -19.80 4.09 1.24
C LYS A 121 -18.38 4.57 1.02
N VAL A 122 -17.98 4.64 -0.25
CA VAL A 122 -16.75 5.33 -0.66
C VAL A 122 -17.09 6.76 -1.05
N GLU A 123 -16.59 7.71 -0.29
CA GLU A 123 -16.71 9.15 -0.59
C GLU A 123 -15.35 9.68 -1.06
N ILE A 124 -15.35 10.50 -2.11
CA ILE A 124 -14.14 11.10 -2.66
C ILE A 124 -14.19 12.60 -2.48
N TRP A 125 -13.23 13.14 -1.73
CA TRP A 125 -13.13 14.53 -1.36
C TRP A 125 -11.88 15.18 -1.95
N PRO A 126 -12.01 16.26 -2.74
CA PRO A 126 -10.86 17.01 -3.20
C PRO A 126 -10.25 17.81 -2.04
N LEU A 127 -8.93 17.80 -1.96
CA LEU A 127 -8.16 18.46 -0.90
C LEU A 127 -7.34 19.64 -1.44
N SER A 128 -7.12 20.64 -0.59
CA SER A 128 -6.08 21.64 -0.79
C SER A 128 -4.68 21.03 -0.60
N SER A 129 -3.64 21.77 -0.95
CA SER A 129 -2.25 21.38 -0.62
C SER A 129 -2.00 21.26 0.88
N GLY A 130 -2.79 21.97 1.69
CA GLY A 130 -2.75 21.90 3.15
C GLY A 130 -3.52 20.71 3.74
N GLY A 131 -4.14 19.82 2.94
CA GLY A 131 -4.86 18.63 3.42
C GLY A 131 -6.32 18.88 3.80
N VAL A 132 -6.86 20.08 3.62
CA VAL A 132 -8.24 20.44 3.97
C VAL A 132 -9.17 20.16 2.79
N ARG A 133 -10.35 19.61 3.04
CA ARG A 133 -11.41 19.43 2.03
C ARG A 133 -11.81 20.76 1.43
N THR A 134 -11.86 20.86 0.10
CA THR A 134 -12.13 22.11 -0.63
C THR A 134 -13.59 22.29 -1.03
N THR A 135 -14.41 21.31 -0.76
CA THR A 135 -15.85 21.29 -1.10
C THR A 135 -16.68 20.91 0.13
N LEU A 136 -17.93 21.36 0.17
CA LEU A 136 -18.89 21.04 1.23
C LEU A 136 -19.52 19.64 1.08
N LYS A 137 -19.33 19.01 -0.09
CA LYS A 137 -19.83 17.66 -0.40
C LYS A 137 -18.74 16.90 -1.17
N PRO A 138 -18.68 15.57 -1.06
CA PRO A 138 -17.79 14.77 -1.87
C PRO A 138 -18.13 14.92 -3.34
N ILE A 139 -17.14 14.75 -4.23
CA ILE A 139 -17.38 14.72 -5.68
C ILE A 139 -18.02 13.41 -6.14
N ALA A 140 -17.95 12.38 -5.30
CA ALA A 140 -18.66 11.11 -5.47
C ALA A 140 -18.95 10.49 -4.09
N SER A 141 -20.11 9.82 -3.98
CA SER A 141 -20.46 8.98 -2.83
C SER A 141 -21.10 7.70 -3.40
N ILE A 142 -20.44 6.57 -3.22
CA ILE A 142 -20.76 5.30 -3.88
C ILE A 142 -20.96 4.23 -2.81
N SER A 143 -22.14 3.62 -2.76
CA SER A 143 -22.42 2.52 -1.84
C SER A 143 -21.85 1.21 -2.39
N ILE A 144 -21.21 0.43 -1.52
CA ILE A 144 -20.75 -0.90 -1.84
C ILE A 144 -21.90 -1.89 -1.66
N THR A 145 -22.24 -2.60 -2.73
CA THR A 145 -23.39 -3.52 -2.79
C THR A 145 -23.00 -4.98 -3.00
N ASP A 146 -21.76 -5.26 -3.32
CA ASP A 146 -21.25 -6.63 -3.55
C ASP A 146 -20.23 -7.00 -2.48
N GLY A 147 -20.63 -7.89 -1.58
CA GLY A 147 -19.80 -8.42 -0.50
C GLY A 147 -19.06 -9.74 -0.84
N SER A 148 -19.12 -10.20 -2.08
CA SER A 148 -18.45 -11.44 -2.48
C SER A 148 -16.91 -11.32 -2.45
N GLU A 149 -16.23 -12.44 -2.49
CA GLU A 149 -14.77 -12.48 -2.67
C GLU A 149 -14.40 -11.78 -4.01
N GLY A 150 -13.51 -10.77 -3.91
CA GLY A 150 -13.18 -9.92 -5.05
C GLY A 150 -14.25 -8.90 -5.46
N GLY A 151 -15.38 -8.82 -4.73
CA GLY A 151 -16.41 -7.78 -4.86
C GLY A 151 -15.91 -6.39 -4.43
N GLY A 152 -16.84 -5.54 -3.95
CA GLY A 152 -16.50 -4.22 -3.40
C GLY A 152 -16.15 -3.15 -4.44
N ALA A 153 -16.51 -3.32 -5.70
CA ALA A 153 -16.17 -2.38 -6.78
C ALA A 153 -16.78 -0.99 -6.57
N TRP A 154 -16.01 0.05 -6.85
CA TRP A 154 -16.45 1.44 -6.88
C TRP A 154 -15.87 2.21 -8.07
N GLY A 155 -16.55 3.24 -8.53
CA GLY A 155 -16.14 4.06 -9.66
C GLY A 155 -16.61 3.50 -11.03
N PRO A 156 -16.09 4.01 -12.17
CA PRO A 156 -15.08 5.05 -12.25
C PRO A 156 -15.62 6.46 -11.94
N VAL A 157 -14.79 7.26 -11.26
CA VAL A 157 -15.08 8.65 -10.90
C VAL A 157 -14.14 9.58 -11.68
N THR A 158 -14.70 10.63 -12.28
CA THR A 158 -13.90 11.64 -12.97
C THR A 158 -13.19 12.54 -11.96
N ALA A 159 -11.88 12.63 -12.08
CA ALA A 159 -10.99 13.38 -11.21
C ALA A 159 -10.02 14.25 -12.02
N LYS A 160 -9.27 15.12 -11.36
CA LYS A 160 -8.20 15.93 -11.98
C LYS A 160 -6.84 15.32 -11.66
N PRO A 161 -5.91 15.22 -12.62
CA PRO A 161 -4.54 14.83 -12.33
C PRO A 161 -3.88 15.87 -11.43
N TYR A 162 -2.93 15.43 -10.58
CA TYR A 162 -2.21 16.25 -9.59
C TYR A 162 -3.06 16.85 -8.48
N GLN A 163 -4.38 16.67 -8.50
CA GLN A 163 -5.26 17.04 -7.39
C GLN A 163 -5.11 15.99 -6.28
N ARG A 164 -5.01 16.45 -5.03
CA ARG A 164 -5.06 15.59 -3.86
C ARG A 164 -6.50 15.21 -3.56
N TYR A 165 -6.69 13.96 -3.16
CA TYR A 165 -7.99 13.43 -2.77
C TYR A 165 -7.87 12.66 -1.47
N GLU A 166 -8.91 12.74 -0.67
CA GLU A 166 -9.22 11.81 0.41
C GLU A 166 -10.27 10.84 -0.10
N PHE A 167 -10.07 9.57 0.16
CA PHE A 167 -11.08 8.53 0.02
C PHE A 167 -11.58 8.19 1.42
N ALA A 168 -12.81 8.58 1.75
CA ALA A 168 -13.41 8.24 3.04
C ALA A 168 -14.27 6.99 2.85
N LEU A 169 -13.90 5.92 3.54
CA LEU A 169 -14.67 4.70 3.63
C LEU A 169 -15.57 4.82 4.87
N VAL A 170 -16.84 5.10 4.64
CA VAL A 170 -17.83 5.39 5.71
C VAL A 170 -18.60 4.13 6.02
N GLU A 171 -18.42 3.59 7.22
CA GLU A 171 -19.13 2.41 7.71
C GLU A 171 -20.57 2.77 8.14
N PRO A 172 -21.51 1.82 8.08
CA PRO A 172 -22.91 2.03 8.50
C PRO A 172 -23.04 2.51 9.96
N GLU A 173 -22.14 2.07 10.83
CA GLU A 173 -22.11 2.40 12.27
C GLU A 173 -21.46 3.76 12.57
N GLY A 174 -21.05 4.50 11.55
CA GLY A 174 -20.49 5.85 11.66
C GLY A 174 -18.99 5.95 11.91
N LYS A 175 -18.27 4.84 11.88
CA LYS A 175 -16.80 4.88 11.76
C LYS A 175 -16.41 5.28 10.35
N THR A 176 -15.26 5.92 10.23
CA THR A 176 -14.72 6.33 8.92
C THR A 176 -13.25 6.00 8.82
N ILE A 177 -12.86 5.36 7.71
CA ILE A 177 -11.46 5.17 7.35
C ILE A 177 -11.11 6.25 6.33
N HIS A 178 -10.19 7.14 6.70
CA HIS A 178 -9.71 8.23 5.88
C HIS A 178 -8.43 7.81 5.16
N VAL A 179 -8.51 7.57 3.86
CA VAL A 179 -7.39 7.11 3.04
C VAL A 179 -6.83 8.27 2.24
N TYR A 180 -5.56 8.54 2.43
CA TYR A 180 -4.79 9.58 1.75
C TYR A 180 -3.73 8.97 0.86
N MET A 181 -3.65 9.43 -0.37
CA MET A 181 -2.67 8.96 -1.36
C MET A 181 -1.95 10.12 -1.99
N GLU A 182 -0.76 9.87 -2.53
CA GLU A 182 -0.08 10.81 -3.40
C GLU A 182 -0.97 11.18 -4.59
N PRO A 183 -0.83 12.40 -5.15
CA PRO A 183 -1.67 12.83 -6.26
C PRO A 183 -1.56 11.89 -7.46
N PHE A 184 -2.69 11.50 -8.02
CA PHE A 184 -2.74 10.66 -9.22
C PHE A 184 -2.28 11.45 -10.44
N VAL A 185 -1.35 10.89 -11.18
CA VAL A 185 -0.79 11.50 -12.40
C VAL A 185 -1.44 10.94 -13.69
N ARG A 186 -2.27 9.92 -13.56
CA ARG A 186 -3.02 9.25 -14.64
C ARG A 186 -4.26 8.56 -14.08
N SER A 187 -5.12 8.03 -14.96
CA SER A 187 -6.22 7.16 -14.52
C SER A 187 -5.69 5.93 -13.80
N ASP A 188 -6.39 5.56 -12.74
CA ASP A 188 -6.13 4.36 -11.95
C ASP A 188 -7.44 3.60 -11.73
N TYR A 189 -7.44 2.31 -12.02
CA TYR A 189 -8.62 1.44 -11.95
C TYR A 189 -8.44 0.31 -10.92
N ASP A 190 -7.34 0.32 -10.15
CA ASP A 190 -7.02 -0.71 -9.14
C ASP A 190 -6.69 -0.09 -7.78
N ILE A 191 -7.40 0.96 -7.39
CA ILE A 191 -7.26 1.59 -6.08
C ILE A 191 -7.93 0.69 -5.05
N ARG A 192 -7.13 0.15 -4.12
CA ARG A 192 -7.62 -0.70 -3.04
C ARG A 192 -7.77 0.12 -1.77
N LEU A 193 -9.00 0.20 -1.28
CA LEU A 193 -9.32 0.75 0.03
C LEU A 193 -9.56 -0.44 0.96
N LEU A 194 -8.85 -0.50 2.07
CA LEU A 194 -8.85 -1.65 2.95
C LEU A 194 -9.53 -1.29 4.28
N GLY A 195 -10.59 -2.00 4.62
CA GLY A 195 -11.16 -2.01 5.95
C GLY A 195 -10.66 -3.21 6.74
N SER A 196 -10.41 -3.03 8.02
CA SER A 196 -10.07 -4.13 8.93
C SER A 196 -10.44 -3.77 10.35
N ALA A 197 -11.28 -4.58 10.97
CA ALA A 197 -11.64 -4.42 12.38
C ALA A 197 -10.41 -4.51 13.30
N ALA A 198 -9.41 -5.36 12.96
CA ALA A 198 -8.18 -5.45 13.72
C ALA A 198 -7.38 -4.15 13.66
N ILE A 199 -7.21 -3.57 12.47
CA ILE A 199 -6.49 -2.30 12.27
C ILE A 199 -7.21 -1.16 13.01
N SER A 200 -8.53 -1.07 12.89
CA SER A 200 -9.30 -0.01 13.56
C SER A 200 -9.23 -0.09 15.09
N ASN A 201 -9.18 -1.28 15.67
CA ASN A 201 -9.04 -1.46 17.11
C ASN A 201 -7.67 -1.01 17.63
N ASP A 202 -6.61 -1.18 16.84
CA ASP A 202 -5.25 -0.82 17.24
C ASP A 202 -4.94 0.66 17.03
N THR A 203 -5.50 1.28 15.98
CA THR A 203 -5.27 2.70 15.68
C THR A 203 -6.14 3.65 16.49
N GLY A 204 -7.28 3.20 17.02
CA GLY A 204 -8.34 4.02 17.63
C GLY A 204 -8.59 3.78 19.10
N LYS A 205 -7.62 3.28 19.85
CA LYS A 205 -7.84 2.83 21.24
C LYS A 205 -8.09 3.96 22.24
N PHE A 206 -7.51 5.14 22.03
CA PHE A 206 -7.54 6.23 23.01
C PHE A 206 -8.13 7.51 22.43
N PRO A 207 -9.08 8.18 23.14
CA PRO A 207 -9.61 9.46 22.74
C PRO A 207 -8.50 10.53 22.74
N LYS A 208 -8.72 11.60 21.95
CA LYS A 208 -7.77 12.71 21.76
C LYS A 208 -6.43 12.32 21.13
N SER A 209 -6.31 11.10 20.63
CA SER A 209 -5.15 10.63 19.90
C SER A 209 -5.56 10.20 18.50
N SER A 210 -4.81 10.61 17.48
CA SER A 210 -4.89 10.07 16.14
C SER A 210 -4.00 8.84 16.06
N GLY A 211 -4.44 7.83 15.29
CA GLY A 211 -3.62 6.72 14.90
C GLY A 211 -3.58 6.64 13.38
N ALA A 212 -2.41 6.34 12.82
CA ALA A 212 -2.26 6.22 11.39
C ALA A 212 -1.45 4.98 11.01
N VAL A 213 -1.84 4.34 9.92
CA VAL A 213 -1.01 3.37 9.23
C VAL A 213 -0.44 3.98 7.96
N THR A 214 0.87 3.95 7.84
CA THR A 214 1.59 4.35 6.63
C THR A 214 1.93 3.11 5.83
N ILE A 215 1.48 3.05 4.59
CA ILE A 215 1.67 1.92 3.69
C ILE A 215 2.51 2.37 2.49
N ARG A 216 3.45 1.52 2.09
CA ARG A 216 4.32 1.79 0.96
C ARG A 216 4.40 0.57 0.06
N TYR A 217 4.54 0.77 -1.24
CA TYR A 217 4.78 -0.29 -2.22
C TYR A 217 6.27 -0.69 -2.35
N LYS A 218 7.13 -0.11 -1.53
CA LYS A 218 8.50 -0.52 -1.22
C LYS A 218 8.61 -0.70 0.29
N GLU A 219 9.67 -1.35 0.74
CA GLU A 219 9.97 -1.41 2.17
C GLU A 219 10.48 -0.06 2.68
N LEU A 220 10.30 0.15 3.98
CA LEU A 220 10.91 1.23 4.74
C LEU A 220 12.20 0.71 5.39
N TRP A 221 13.34 1.32 5.07
CA TRP A 221 14.64 0.98 5.63
C TRP A 221 15.26 2.14 6.37
N GLY A 222 15.52 1.96 7.65
CA GLY A 222 16.15 2.95 8.51
C GLY A 222 17.58 2.62 8.94
N ASN A 223 18.18 1.52 8.48
CA ASN A 223 19.49 1.06 8.98
C ASN A 223 20.50 0.63 7.92
N GLU A 224 20.22 0.84 6.66
CA GLU A 224 21.20 0.55 5.61
C GLU A 224 22.15 1.74 5.46
N PRO A 225 23.47 1.59 5.60
CA PRO A 225 24.41 2.69 5.48
C PRO A 225 24.33 3.38 4.12
N GLY A 226 24.03 4.68 4.13
CA GLY A 226 23.91 5.50 2.93
C GLY A 226 22.67 5.29 2.09
N GLN A 227 21.72 4.46 2.51
CA GLN A 227 20.51 4.12 1.77
C GLN A 227 19.27 4.05 2.67
N ASN A 228 19.09 5.02 3.55
CA ASN A 228 17.93 5.05 4.44
C ASN A 228 16.75 5.79 3.81
N ASP A 229 15.56 5.26 4.05
CA ASP A 229 14.33 6.02 3.93
C ASP A 229 14.17 6.90 5.17
N GLU A 230 13.58 8.09 5.00
CA GLU A 230 13.18 8.96 6.10
C GLU A 230 11.65 9.04 6.11
N LEU A 231 11.01 8.57 7.19
CA LEU A 231 9.56 8.70 7.40
C LEU A 231 9.33 9.59 8.61
N LEU A 232 8.80 10.80 8.36
CA LEU A 232 8.62 11.78 9.42
C LEU A 232 7.13 12.07 9.67
N ILE A 233 6.79 12.29 10.94
CA ILE A 233 5.49 12.83 11.36
C ILE A 233 5.77 14.15 12.09
N ASN A 234 5.27 15.26 11.56
CA ASN A 234 5.54 16.62 12.08
C ASN A 234 7.04 16.89 12.30
N GLY A 235 7.89 16.38 11.40
CA GLY A 235 9.34 16.53 11.46
C GLY A 235 10.08 15.55 12.38
N LEU A 236 9.37 14.70 13.12
CA LEU A 236 9.98 13.62 13.91
C LEU A 236 10.19 12.39 13.03
N GLU A 237 11.44 11.92 12.92
CA GLU A 237 11.77 10.65 12.24
C GLU A 237 11.27 9.46 13.05
N ILE A 238 10.43 8.63 12.42
CA ILE A 238 9.83 7.44 13.06
C ILE A 238 10.35 6.11 12.48
N CYS A 239 11.00 6.13 11.32
CA CYS A 239 11.58 4.95 10.70
C CYS A 239 13.06 4.80 11.08
N THR A 240 13.31 4.63 12.36
CA THR A 240 14.67 4.49 12.91
C THR A 240 15.31 3.14 12.54
N ALA A 241 16.62 3.01 12.73
CA ALA A 241 17.37 1.78 12.46
C ALA A 241 16.80 0.53 13.18
N SER A 242 16.26 0.71 14.37
CA SER A 242 15.64 -0.39 15.13
C SER A 242 14.22 -0.71 14.70
N LEU A 243 13.46 0.29 14.24
CA LEU A 243 12.05 0.12 13.87
C LEU A 243 11.85 -0.25 12.39
N CYS A 244 12.79 0.13 11.53
CA CYS A 244 12.75 -0.23 10.11
C CYS A 244 14.04 -0.97 9.70
N PRO A 245 14.38 -2.12 10.31
CA PRO A 245 15.52 -2.89 9.83
C PRO A 245 15.22 -3.44 8.44
N TRP A 246 16.16 -3.35 7.52
CA TRP A 246 15.98 -3.84 6.16
C TRP A 246 15.61 -5.33 6.09
N SER A 247 16.08 -6.12 7.06
CA SER A 247 15.80 -7.55 7.18
C SER A 247 14.32 -7.89 7.48
N LYS A 248 13.53 -6.90 7.91
CA LYS A 248 12.10 -7.08 8.22
C LYS A 248 11.18 -6.73 7.05
N GLU A 249 11.68 -6.00 6.04
CA GLU A 249 10.89 -5.56 4.87
C GLU A 249 9.61 -4.80 5.25
N VAL A 250 9.71 -3.86 6.18
CA VAL A 250 8.55 -3.10 6.68
C VAL A 250 7.88 -2.33 5.55
N ASN A 251 6.66 -2.66 5.17
CA ASN A 251 5.87 -1.92 4.20
C ASN A 251 4.59 -1.30 4.78
N ALA A 252 4.18 -1.70 5.99
CA ALA A 252 3.12 -1.07 6.76
C ALA A 252 3.66 -0.63 8.13
N TYR A 253 3.60 0.67 8.42
CA TYR A 253 4.07 1.23 9.68
C TYR A 253 2.92 1.89 10.44
N PHE A 254 2.62 1.40 11.64
CA PHE A 254 1.59 1.90 12.53
C PHE A 254 2.18 2.89 13.52
N ALA A 255 1.86 4.16 13.34
CA ALA A 255 2.12 5.22 14.31
C ALA A 255 0.90 5.37 15.20
N ILE A 256 0.90 4.76 16.38
CA ILE A 256 -0.27 4.62 17.23
C ILE A 256 0.06 4.93 18.70
N ASN A 257 -0.92 5.46 19.42
CA ASN A 257 -0.82 5.65 20.87
C ASN A 257 -1.28 4.38 21.60
N TRP A 258 -0.48 3.32 21.53
CA TRP A 258 -0.85 2.05 22.12
C TRP A 258 -0.69 1.97 23.64
N GLU A 259 0.21 2.80 24.23
CA GLU A 259 0.40 2.88 25.69
C GLU A 259 -0.63 3.79 26.37
N GLY A 260 -1.44 4.56 25.63
CA GLY A 260 -2.39 5.53 26.19
C GLY A 260 -1.73 6.75 26.85
N LYS A 261 -0.50 7.08 26.45
CA LYS A 261 0.27 8.21 26.97
C LYS A 261 0.28 9.36 25.98
N GLU A 262 0.21 10.59 26.49
CA GLU A 262 0.37 11.80 25.66
C GLU A 262 1.88 12.07 25.38
N GLU A 263 2.60 11.02 24.96
CA GLU A 263 4.04 11.05 24.73
C GLU A 263 4.43 10.14 23.56
N THR A 264 5.33 10.59 22.70
CA THR A 264 5.98 9.79 21.68
C THR A 264 7.30 9.25 22.19
N THR A 265 7.41 7.95 22.38
CA THR A 265 8.62 7.27 22.86
C THR A 265 9.29 6.41 21.81
N LEU A 266 8.60 6.18 20.67
CA LEU A 266 8.99 5.22 19.63
C LEU A 266 9.19 3.79 20.15
N LYS A 267 8.58 3.47 21.29
CA LYS A 267 8.61 2.11 21.83
C LYS A 267 7.76 1.21 20.91
N GLU A 268 8.35 0.10 20.55
CA GLU A 268 7.71 -0.91 19.69
C GLU A 268 6.44 -1.47 20.32
N GLU A 269 5.36 -1.59 19.54
CA GLU A 269 4.15 -2.34 19.92
C GLU A 269 4.37 -3.81 19.54
N PRO A 270 4.44 -4.75 20.51
CA PRO A 270 4.93 -6.11 20.22
C PRO A 270 4.02 -6.96 19.38
N ALA A 271 2.69 -6.80 19.50
CA ALA A 271 1.75 -7.68 18.81
C ALA A 271 1.77 -7.45 17.30
N LEU A 272 1.65 -6.20 16.85
CA LEU A 272 1.74 -5.84 15.44
C LEU A 272 3.17 -6.04 14.90
N SER A 273 4.16 -5.64 15.66
CA SER A 273 5.56 -5.73 15.25
C SER A 273 6.07 -7.18 15.14
N SER A 274 5.37 -8.15 15.71
CA SER A 274 5.68 -9.57 15.50
C SER A 274 5.25 -10.10 14.13
N LEU A 275 4.40 -9.35 13.41
CA LEU A 275 3.91 -9.76 12.09
C LEU A 275 4.93 -9.42 10.99
N PRO A 276 5.06 -10.28 9.96
CA PRO A 276 5.88 -9.97 8.79
C PRO A 276 5.43 -8.66 8.12
N PHE A 277 6.37 -7.87 7.61
CA PHE A 277 6.12 -6.64 6.86
C PHE A 277 5.47 -5.49 7.65
N ILE A 278 5.15 -5.69 8.92
CA ILE A 278 4.46 -4.72 9.76
C ILE A 278 5.39 -4.23 10.88
N GLN A 279 5.41 -2.93 11.11
CA GLN A 279 6.01 -2.28 12.25
C GLN A 279 4.99 -1.40 12.95
N ALA A 280 5.08 -1.30 14.26
CA ALA A 280 4.24 -0.42 15.06
C ALA A 280 5.03 0.20 16.20
N ALA A 281 4.80 1.47 16.49
CA ALA A 281 5.46 2.18 17.56
C ALA A 281 4.55 3.18 18.27
N GLN A 282 4.88 3.44 19.56
CA GLN A 282 4.24 4.47 20.37
C GLN A 282 4.51 5.85 19.79
N VAL A 283 3.49 6.42 19.15
CA VAL A 283 3.48 7.78 18.62
C VAL A 283 2.22 8.47 19.10
N PHE A 284 2.37 9.57 19.83
CA PHE A 284 1.25 10.41 20.21
C PHE A 284 1.06 11.53 19.20
N ILE A 285 -0.08 11.54 18.55
CA ILE A 285 -0.53 12.60 17.66
C ILE A 285 -1.81 13.16 18.25
N ARG A 286 -1.76 14.41 18.73
CA ARG A 286 -2.95 15.07 19.27
C ARG A 286 -4.06 15.11 18.23
N ALA A 287 -5.28 14.75 18.64
CA ALA A 287 -6.43 14.70 17.77
C ALA A 287 -7.66 15.37 18.37
N SER A 288 -8.60 15.72 17.53
CA SER A 288 -9.89 16.31 17.91
C SER A 288 -11.02 15.90 16.96
N GLU A 289 -12.25 15.98 17.44
CA GLU A 289 -13.45 15.78 16.64
C GLU A 289 -14.35 17.04 16.76
N PRO A 290 -14.58 17.80 15.67
CA PRO A 290 -13.93 17.68 14.37
C PRO A 290 -12.43 18.00 14.43
N PRO A 291 -11.63 17.61 13.42
CA PRO A 291 -10.21 17.92 13.34
C PRO A 291 -9.95 19.43 13.40
N SER A 292 -8.97 19.85 14.18
CA SER A 292 -8.62 21.27 14.36
C SER A 292 -7.20 21.62 13.90
N GLU A 293 -6.38 20.61 13.63
CA GLU A 293 -4.98 20.76 13.24
C GLU A 293 -4.65 19.87 12.04
N ILE A 294 -3.51 20.12 11.44
CA ILE A 294 -2.94 19.34 10.34
C ILE A 294 -1.70 18.60 10.83
N VAL A 295 -1.64 17.33 10.52
CA VAL A 295 -0.47 16.46 10.72
C VAL A 295 0.26 16.33 9.40
N SER A 296 1.57 16.60 9.41
CA SER A 296 2.41 16.47 8.22
C SER A 296 3.12 15.12 8.22
N TYR A 297 2.80 14.27 7.26
CA TYR A 297 3.52 13.03 6.98
C TYR A 297 4.48 13.26 5.82
N GLN A 298 5.73 12.87 6.00
CA GLN A 298 6.77 13.13 5.01
C GLN A 298 7.57 11.86 4.76
N LEU A 299 7.88 11.61 3.50
CA LEU A 299 8.70 10.47 3.07
C LEU A 299 9.79 10.92 2.11
N LYS A 300 11.04 10.58 2.43
CA LYS A 300 12.17 10.66 1.51
C LYS A 300 12.66 9.24 1.21
N SER A 301 12.69 8.88 -0.05
CA SER A 301 13.07 7.53 -0.44
C SER A 301 14.60 7.36 -0.43
N ARG A 302 15.09 6.22 0.07
CA ARG A 302 16.50 5.80 -0.03
C ARG A 302 17.03 5.78 -1.46
N THR A 303 16.14 5.63 -2.44
CA THR A 303 16.51 5.60 -3.87
C THR A 303 16.58 6.99 -4.50
N GLY A 304 16.46 8.04 -3.70
CA GLY A 304 16.52 9.44 -4.14
C GLY A 304 15.15 10.07 -4.36
N GLY A 305 15.15 11.26 -4.93
CA GLY A 305 13.95 12.08 -5.11
C GLY A 305 13.81 13.15 -4.02
N ALA A 306 12.80 14.02 -4.19
CA ALA A 306 12.47 15.06 -3.22
C ALA A 306 11.76 14.49 -1.99
N LEU A 307 11.85 15.20 -0.87
CA LEU A 307 10.98 14.95 0.28
C LEU A 307 9.53 15.18 -0.14
N ARG A 308 8.70 14.16 0.00
CA ARG A 308 7.27 14.18 -0.35
C ARG A 308 6.47 14.42 0.92
N THR A 309 5.38 15.18 0.82
CA THR A 309 4.57 15.56 1.97
C THR A 309 3.09 15.33 1.70
N LEU A 310 2.43 14.65 2.65
CA LEU A 310 0.99 14.53 2.75
C LEU A 310 0.54 15.22 4.05
N ASN A 311 -0.25 16.26 3.91
CA ASN A 311 -0.86 16.99 5.03
C ASN A 311 -2.27 16.43 5.26
N ILE A 312 -2.59 16.08 6.49
CA ILE A 312 -3.77 15.30 6.86
C ILE A 312 -4.39 15.91 8.11
N PRO A 313 -5.73 16.07 8.18
CA PRO A 313 -6.40 16.49 9.40
C PRO A 313 -6.15 15.51 10.55
N ASN A 314 -6.05 16.01 11.77
CA ASN A 314 -5.79 15.22 12.99
C ASN A 314 -7.05 14.52 13.50
N TRP A 315 -7.59 13.57 12.72
CA TRP A 315 -8.78 12.81 13.04
C TRP A 315 -8.67 12.08 14.39
N GLU A 316 -9.71 12.14 15.19
CA GLU A 316 -9.81 11.43 16.47
C GLU A 316 -10.00 9.93 16.24
N GLY A 317 -9.10 9.11 16.82
CA GLY A 317 -8.95 7.71 16.46
C GLY A 317 -10.10 6.78 16.88
N THR A 318 -10.91 7.12 17.90
CA THR A 318 -12.00 6.22 18.34
C THR A 318 -13.13 6.07 17.33
N LYS A 319 -13.30 7.07 16.45
CA LYS A 319 -14.30 7.08 15.38
C LYS A 319 -13.69 7.08 13.98
N ASN A 320 -12.42 7.34 13.89
CA ASN A 320 -11.73 7.51 12.62
C ASN A 320 -10.44 6.70 12.59
N GLN A 321 -10.14 6.13 11.45
CA GLN A 321 -8.84 5.53 11.14
C GLN A 321 -8.18 6.33 10.03
N THR A 322 -6.88 6.48 10.06
CA THR A 322 -6.13 7.16 9.00
C THR A 322 -5.19 6.19 8.32
N GLU A 323 -5.25 6.13 6.99
CA GLU A 323 -4.37 5.33 6.15
C GLU A 323 -3.65 6.24 5.15
N ILE A 324 -2.36 6.05 4.99
CA ILE A 324 -1.50 6.88 4.16
C ILE A 324 -0.74 5.99 3.19
N PHE A 325 -0.98 6.17 1.89
CA PHE A 325 -0.31 5.39 0.85
C PHE A 325 0.69 6.23 0.07
N TRP A 326 1.92 5.72 0.01
CA TRP A 326 2.98 6.25 -0.82
C TRP A 326 3.11 5.41 -2.08
N ASN A 327 2.69 5.97 -3.20
CA ASN A 327 2.63 5.26 -4.47
C ASN A 327 3.98 5.06 -5.15
N ASP A 328 5.00 5.84 -4.75
CA ASP A 328 6.37 5.78 -5.30
C ASP A 328 6.44 5.87 -6.84
N PHE A 329 5.51 6.57 -7.46
CA PHE A 329 5.43 6.67 -8.93
C PHE A 329 6.66 7.29 -9.59
N ASP A 330 7.35 8.17 -8.88
CA ASP A 330 8.47 8.96 -9.39
C ASP A 330 9.83 8.49 -8.83
N THR A 331 9.85 7.52 -7.94
CA THR A 331 11.11 7.02 -7.37
C THR A 331 11.69 5.92 -8.23
N PRO A 332 12.95 6.03 -8.66
CA PRO A 332 13.63 4.94 -9.35
C PRO A 332 13.66 3.68 -8.47
N ASN A 333 13.53 2.53 -9.08
CA ASN A 333 13.97 1.30 -8.44
C ASN A 333 15.50 1.33 -8.46
N SER A 334 16.11 1.25 -7.30
CA SER A 334 17.58 1.20 -7.15
C SER A 334 18.13 -0.11 -7.68
#